data_c15c9660ff86d0240d121755339a7c23
#
_entry.id   c15c9660ff86d0240d121755339a7c23
#
_cell.length_a   1.000
_cell.length_b   1.000
_cell.length_c   1.000
_cell.angle_alpha   90.00
_cell.angle_beta   90.00
_cell.angle_gamma   90.00
#
_symmetry.space_group_name_H-M   'P 1'
#
loop_
_entity.id
_entity.type
_entity.pdbx_description
1 polymer ?
#
loop_
_entity_poly.entity_id
_entity_poly.type
_entity_poly.pdbx_seq_one_letter_code
_entity_poly.pdbx_strand_id
1 'polypeptide(L)'
;MMFLVICVCTQKINLDAFFNVYLIVGFICSIAIIFQSLQLYVLGMKVYPIVLLPIDTSSWFNGGTRPCGFFPEPQAYATYILPLLYYQLKKHNLKWVVFFSISILFSTSSLGIIAVVLLFGYYLMSSNTNKVFKIGAIILGLAIFLVIRQTTVYDYAISKILDIDITNNTRLSHGFDVFNKLSFEQKVLGIGKNNLTYFLSEERIVLTDRVSILMRNSAYITSISDILVGFGVIGLLIYILFIVKQIITYDDKMFIFLLLVLSFAQTIFLNSAWIFWMVIYFNMIDIKSTDFYKIRIK
;
A
#
# COMPACT_ATOMS: atom_id res chain seq x y z
N MET A 1 14.40 -4.39 15.93
CA MET A 1 13.86 -4.02 14.60
C MET A 1 13.97 -2.52 14.33
N MET A 2 13.49 -1.61 15.18
CA MET A 2 13.64 -0.15 15.00
C MET A 2 15.09 0.32 14.83
N PHE A 3 16.04 -0.25 15.59
CA PHE A 3 17.46 0.04 15.47
C PHE A 3 18.05 -0.33 14.11
N LEU A 4 17.63 -1.47 13.54
CA LEU A 4 18.00 -1.89 12.18
C LEU A 4 17.50 -0.93 11.12
N VAL A 5 16.28 -0.40 11.27
CA VAL A 5 15.71 0.61 10.36
C VAL A 5 16.53 1.90 10.42
N ILE A 6 16.88 2.37 11.62
CA ILE A 6 17.71 3.56 11.78
C ILE A 6 19.09 3.32 11.14
N CYS A 7 19.72 2.16 11.36
CA CYS A 7 21.00 1.82 10.74
C CYS A 7 20.92 1.74 9.22
N VAL A 8 19.84 1.18 8.66
CA VAL A 8 19.65 1.11 7.20
C VAL A 8 19.33 2.48 6.61
N CYS A 9 18.56 3.31 7.32
CA CYS A 9 18.25 4.68 6.87
C CYS A 9 19.46 5.61 6.94
N THR A 10 20.47 5.31 7.77
CA THR A 10 21.71 6.10 7.88
C THR A 10 22.80 5.65 6.91
N GLN A 11 22.71 4.44 6.36
CA GLN A 11 23.63 3.96 5.32
C GLN A 11 23.13 4.40 3.94
N LYS A 12 23.99 5.06 3.17
CA LYS A 12 23.68 5.40 1.77
C LYS A 12 23.54 4.11 0.94
N ILE A 13 22.30 3.75 0.61
CA ILE A 13 22.02 2.65 -0.28
C ILE A 13 22.27 3.11 -1.73
N ASN A 14 22.96 2.30 -2.52
CA ASN A 14 23.00 2.54 -3.96
C ASN A 14 21.59 2.29 -4.54
N LEU A 15 20.84 3.39 -4.71
CA LEU A 15 19.45 3.32 -5.15
C LEU A 15 19.29 2.70 -6.54
N ASP A 16 20.20 2.98 -7.46
CA ASP A 16 20.08 2.41 -8.82
C ASP A 16 20.27 0.89 -8.77
N ALA A 17 21.24 0.39 -8.01
CA ALA A 17 21.42 -1.05 -7.82
C ALA A 17 20.20 -1.67 -7.10
N PHE A 18 19.69 -1.03 -6.06
CA PHE A 18 18.50 -1.46 -5.35
C PHE A 18 17.29 -1.55 -6.28
N PHE A 19 17.01 -0.48 -7.04
CA PHE A 19 15.86 -0.46 -7.94
C PHE A 19 16.01 -1.40 -9.14
N ASN A 20 17.23 -1.73 -9.58
CA ASN A 20 17.46 -2.75 -10.60
C ASN A 20 17.06 -4.14 -10.09
N VAL A 21 17.48 -4.52 -8.88
CA VAL A 21 17.06 -5.78 -8.26
C VAL A 21 15.55 -5.78 -8.00
N TYR A 22 15.04 -4.68 -7.49
CA TYR A 22 13.61 -4.52 -7.21
C TYR A 22 12.77 -4.61 -8.49
N LEU A 23 13.27 -4.11 -9.62
CA LEU A 23 12.63 -4.23 -10.93
C LEU A 23 12.49 -5.70 -11.35
N ILE A 24 13.55 -6.50 -11.18
CA ILE A 24 13.53 -7.93 -11.51
C ILE A 24 12.51 -8.67 -10.63
N VAL A 25 12.56 -8.46 -9.32
CA VAL A 25 11.61 -9.06 -8.38
C VAL A 25 10.18 -8.62 -8.68
N GLY A 26 9.96 -7.32 -8.88
CA GLY A 26 8.67 -6.77 -9.24
C GLY A 26 8.12 -7.32 -10.55
N PHE A 27 8.99 -7.53 -11.55
CA PHE A 27 8.62 -8.15 -12.81
C PHE A 27 8.14 -9.59 -12.61
N ILE A 28 8.89 -10.42 -11.88
CA ILE A 28 8.51 -11.80 -11.57
C ILE A 28 7.16 -11.85 -10.84
N CYS A 29 6.98 -11.01 -9.80
CA CYS A 29 5.72 -10.93 -9.07
C CYS A 29 4.55 -10.50 -9.97
N SER A 30 4.78 -9.55 -10.87
CA SER A 30 3.75 -9.06 -11.80
C SER A 30 3.35 -10.11 -12.83
N ILE A 31 4.31 -10.89 -13.36
CA ILE A 31 4.01 -12.03 -14.24
C ILE A 31 3.16 -13.07 -13.51
N ALA A 32 3.47 -13.38 -12.26
CA ALA A 32 2.66 -14.31 -11.46
C ALA A 32 1.21 -13.82 -11.30
N ILE A 33 1.00 -12.52 -11.05
CA ILE A 33 -0.35 -11.92 -11.00
C ILE A 33 -1.09 -12.05 -12.33
N ILE A 34 -0.43 -11.69 -13.44
CA ILE A 34 -1.03 -11.75 -14.78
C ILE A 34 -1.40 -13.20 -15.10
N PHE A 35 -0.51 -14.15 -14.81
CA PHE A 35 -0.76 -15.57 -15.03
C PHE A 35 -1.95 -16.09 -14.22
N GLN A 36 -2.02 -15.77 -12.93
CA GLN A 36 -3.17 -16.11 -12.08
C GLN A 36 -4.46 -15.46 -12.56
N SER A 37 -4.40 -14.24 -13.08
CA SER A 37 -5.57 -13.56 -13.64
C SER A 37 -6.10 -14.28 -14.87
N LEU A 38 -5.22 -14.74 -15.75
CA LEU A 38 -5.61 -15.55 -16.91
C LEU A 38 -6.23 -16.89 -16.46
N GLN A 39 -5.61 -17.57 -15.49
CA GLN A 39 -6.20 -18.80 -14.93
C GLN A 39 -7.60 -18.58 -14.36
N LEU A 40 -7.79 -17.51 -13.59
CA LEU A 40 -9.08 -17.24 -12.94
C LEU A 40 -10.16 -16.76 -13.92
N TYR A 41 -9.84 -15.72 -14.70
CA TYR A 41 -10.86 -15.01 -15.50
C TYR A 41 -11.06 -15.60 -16.91
N VAL A 42 -10.07 -16.31 -17.45
CA VAL A 42 -10.18 -16.94 -18.77
C VAL A 42 -10.49 -18.43 -18.64
N LEU A 43 -9.81 -19.13 -17.71
CA LEU A 43 -9.97 -20.58 -17.55
C LEU A 43 -10.95 -20.97 -16.44
N GLY A 44 -11.47 -20.01 -15.65
CA GLY A 44 -12.38 -20.27 -14.55
C GLY A 44 -11.80 -21.07 -13.38
N MET A 45 -10.46 -21.13 -13.27
CA MET A 45 -9.76 -21.90 -12.24
C MET A 45 -9.61 -21.10 -10.96
N LYS A 46 -9.72 -21.75 -9.82
CA LYS A 46 -9.37 -21.10 -8.53
C LYS A 46 -7.85 -20.90 -8.45
N VAL A 47 -7.45 -19.75 -7.89
CA VAL A 47 -6.04 -19.38 -7.75
C VAL A 47 -5.70 -19.16 -6.27
N TYR A 48 -4.51 -19.61 -5.88
CA TYR A 48 -4.02 -19.51 -4.50
C TYR A 48 -2.65 -18.84 -4.47
N PRO A 49 -2.22 -18.26 -3.33
CA PRO A 49 -0.88 -17.71 -3.20
C PRO A 49 0.20 -18.74 -3.57
N ILE A 50 1.21 -18.29 -4.31
CA ILE A 50 2.36 -19.13 -4.67
C ILE A 50 3.34 -19.09 -3.49
N VAL A 51 3.52 -20.23 -2.83
CA VAL A 51 4.42 -20.37 -1.68
C VAL A 51 5.68 -21.08 -2.11
N LEU A 52 6.82 -20.39 -2.03
CA LEU A 52 8.12 -20.91 -2.44
C LEU A 52 8.88 -21.61 -1.27
N LEU A 53 8.52 -21.29 -0.04
CA LEU A 53 9.17 -21.80 1.17
C LEU A 53 8.11 -22.38 2.10
N PRO A 54 8.45 -23.27 3.02
CA PRO A 54 7.52 -23.80 4.02
C PRO A 54 7.19 -22.71 5.05
N ILE A 55 6.35 -21.75 4.65
CA ILE A 55 5.88 -20.65 5.49
C ILE A 55 4.47 -21.03 5.97
N ASP A 56 4.16 -20.72 7.22
CA ASP A 56 2.80 -20.85 7.73
C ASP A 56 1.87 -19.86 7.01
N THR A 57 0.97 -20.40 6.19
CA THR A 57 -0.01 -19.63 5.41
C THR A 57 -1.42 -19.71 6.02
N SER A 58 -1.54 -20.21 7.25
CA SER A 58 -2.85 -20.37 7.91
C SER A 58 -3.63 -19.06 8.04
N SER A 59 -2.92 -17.93 8.12
CA SER A 59 -3.51 -16.57 8.14
C SER A 59 -3.77 -15.98 6.76
N TRP A 60 -3.37 -16.67 5.67
CA TRP A 60 -3.53 -16.17 4.30
C TRP A 60 -4.91 -16.50 3.76
N PHE A 61 -5.76 -15.50 3.69
CA PHE A 61 -7.11 -15.67 3.19
C PHE A 61 -7.28 -15.06 1.80
N ASN A 62 -7.31 -15.91 0.78
CA ASN A 62 -7.58 -15.48 -0.60
C ASN A 62 -8.90 -16.03 -1.15
N GLY A 63 -9.45 -17.09 -0.56
CA GLY A 63 -10.68 -17.74 -1.05
C GLY A 63 -10.59 -18.35 -2.45
N GLY A 64 -9.45 -18.31 -3.10
CA GLY A 64 -9.24 -18.81 -4.47
C GLY A 64 -9.88 -17.92 -5.56
N THR A 65 -10.34 -16.72 -5.20
CA THR A 65 -11.16 -15.85 -6.06
C THR A 65 -10.47 -14.60 -6.56
N ARG A 66 -9.20 -14.39 -6.19
CA ARG A 66 -8.43 -13.18 -6.53
C ARG A 66 -6.97 -13.49 -6.80
N PRO A 67 -6.37 -12.92 -7.87
CA PRO A 67 -4.94 -13.05 -8.13
C PRO A 67 -4.12 -12.35 -7.05
N CYS A 68 -3.18 -13.04 -6.44
CA CYS A 68 -2.31 -12.53 -5.37
C CYS A 68 -0.82 -12.83 -5.58
N GLY A 69 -0.46 -13.68 -6.57
CA GLY A 69 0.91 -14.06 -6.85
C GLY A 69 1.59 -14.70 -5.65
N PHE A 70 2.71 -14.15 -5.23
CA PHE A 70 3.49 -14.58 -4.07
C PHE A 70 3.05 -13.92 -2.75
N PHE A 71 1.97 -13.16 -2.74
CA PHE A 71 1.49 -12.39 -1.59
C PHE A 71 0.25 -13.04 -0.98
N PRO A 72 0.00 -12.80 0.32
CA PRO A 72 -1.21 -13.31 0.98
C PRO A 72 -2.49 -12.75 0.39
N GLU A 73 -2.44 -11.50 -0.12
CA GLU A 73 -3.57 -10.77 -0.68
C GLU A 73 -3.14 -9.90 -1.86
N PRO A 74 -4.05 -9.60 -2.82
CA PRO A 74 -3.79 -8.65 -3.90
C PRO A 74 -3.37 -7.26 -3.41
N GLN A 75 -3.88 -6.84 -2.27
CA GLN A 75 -3.57 -5.56 -1.66
C GLN A 75 -2.12 -5.49 -1.16
N ALA A 76 -1.60 -6.58 -0.60
CA ALA A 76 -0.20 -6.68 -0.21
C ALA A 76 0.72 -6.58 -1.44
N TYR A 77 0.38 -7.27 -2.54
CA TYR A 77 1.09 -7.11 -3.81
C TYR A 77 1.14 -5.65 -4.25
N ALA A 78 -0.02 -4.96 -4.32
CA ALA A 78 -0.09 -3.56 -4.72
C ALA A 78 0.80 -2.68 -3.83
N THR A 79 0.77 -2.90 -2.51
CA THR A 79 1.58 -2.14 -1.55
C THR A 79 3.08 -2.24 -1.84
N TYR A 80 3.56 -3.42 -2.21
CA TYR A 80 4.97 -3.61 -2.52
C TYR A 80 5.37 -3.21 -3.96
N ILE A 81 4.43 -3.07 -4.89
CA ILE A 81 4.74 -2.65 -6.27
C ILE A 81 4.60 -1.14 -6.48
N LEU A 82 3.77 -0.46 -5.71
CA LEU A 82 3.55 0.99 -5.85
C LEU A 82 4.83 1.84 -5.77
N PRO A 83 5.80 1.62 -4.86
CA PRO A 83 7.05 2.38 -4.84
C PRO A 83 7.87 2.20 -6.11
N LEU A 84 7.86 0.99 -6.69
CA LEU A 84 8.55 0.70 -7.95
C LEU A 84 7.86 1.41 -9.12
N LEU A 85 6.53 1.35 -9.20
CA LEU A 85 5.74 2.08 -10.19
C LEU A 85 6.01 3.58 -10.10
N TYR A 86 6.01 4.15 -8.89
CA TYR A 86 6.32 5.54 -8.65
C TYR A 86 7.73 5.94 -9.13
N TYR A 87 8.74 5.10 -8.81
CA TYR A 87 10.11 5.31 -9.27
C TYR A 87 10.23 5.29 -10.79
N GLN A 88 9.60 4.31 -11.47
CA GLN A 88 9.60 4.22 -12.93
C GLN A 88 8.87 5.40 -13.58
N LEU A 89 7.81 5.90 -12.94
CA LEU A 89 7.11 7.11 -13.39
C LEU A 89 8.02 8.35 -13.32
N LYS A 90 8.80 8.50 -12.25
CA LYS A 90 9.80 9.56 -12.11
C LYS A 90 10.93 9.49 -13.13
N LYS A 91 11.35 8.28 -13.48
CA LYS A 91 12.37 8.03 -14.53
C LYS A 91 11.81 8.14 -15.95
N HIS A 92 10.52 8.47 -16.11
CA HIS A 92 9.82 8.52 -17.40
C HIS A 92 9.92 7.21 -18.20
N ASN A 93 10.02 6.07 -17.53
CA ASN A 93 10.16 4.76 -18.15
C ASN A 93 8.79 4.14 -18.45
N LEU A 94 8.17 4.60 -19.54
CA LEU A 94 6.78 4.27 -19.88
C LEU A 94 6.53 2.75 -19.96
N LYS A 95 7.49 1.96 -20.44
CA LYS A 95 7.34 0.50 -20.56
C LYS A 95 6.99 -0.14 -19.22
N TRP A 96 7.76 0.20 -18.19
CA TRP A 96 7.57 -0.36 -16.85
C TRP A 96 6.35 0.24 -16.14
N VAL A 97 6.09 1.53 -16.37
CA VAL A 97 4.88 2.18 -15.84
C VAL A 97 3.62 1.47 -16.33
N VAL A 98 3.53 1.22 -17.64
CA VAL A 98 2.40 0.50 -18.24
C VAL A 98 2.31 -0.91 -17.71
N PHE A 99 3.41 -1.65 -17.70
CA PHE A 99 3.45 -3.03 -17.27
C PHE A 99 2.99 -3.20 -15.81
N PHE A 100 3.54 -2.41 -14.87
CA PHE A 100 3.15 -2.48 -13.47
C PHE A 100 1.72 -1.97 -13.22
N SER A 101 1.28 -0.94 -13.95
CA SER A 101 -0.11 -0.49 -13.85
C SER A 101 -1.09 -1.57 -14.28
N ILE A 102 -0.83 -2.25 -15.41
CA ILE A 102 -1.64 -3.37 -15.89
C ILE A 102 -1.66 -4.50 -14.86
N SER A 103 -0.51 -4.87 -14.31
CA SER A 103 -0.44 -5.95 -13.31
C SER A 103 -1.20 -5.62 -12.03
N ILE A 104 -1.17 -4.36 -11.57
CA ILE A 104 -1.98 -3.90 -10.41
C ILE A 104 -3.47 -3.97 -10.74
N LEU A 105 -3.89 -3.57 -11.94
CA LEU A 105 -5.29 -3.68 -12.38
C LEU A 105 -5.74 -5.14 -12.40
N PHE A 106 -4.94 -6.04 -12.96
CA PHE A 106 -5.22 -7.47 -12.98
C PHE A 106 -5.26 -8.13 -11.59
N SER A 107 -4.56 -7.56 -10.60
CA SER A 107 -4.66 -8.03 -9.21
C SER A 107 -6.04 -7.80 -8.59
N THR A 108 -6.88 -6.94 -9.19
CA THR A 108 -8.19 -6.50 -8.66
C THR A 108 -8.10 -5.89 -7.25
N SER A 109 -6.96 -5.33 -6.88
CA SER A 109 -6.78 -4.59 -5.64
C SER A 109 -7.42 -3.22 -5.75
N SER A 110 -8.53 -2.97 -5.07
CA SER A 110 -9.21 -1.66 -5.07
C SER A 110 -8.25 -0.54 -4.64
N LEU A 111 -7.45 -0.79 -3.59
CA LEU A 111 -6.44 0.16 -3.14
C LEU A 111 -5.37 0.40 -4.21
N GLY A 112 -4.89 -0.66 -4.85
CA GLY A 112 -3.90 -0.55 -5.94
C GLY A 112 -4.44 0.27 -7.11
N ILE A 113 -5.70 0.03 -7.51
CA ILE A 113 -6.36 0.78 -8.59
C ILE A 113 -6.47 2.26 -8.24
N ILE A 114 -6.96 2.59 -7.03
CA ILE A 114 -7.06 3.98 -6.56
C ILE A 114 -5.67 4.64 -6.55
N ALA A 115 -4.65 3.96 -6.04
CA ALA A 115 -3.29 4.49 -5.99
C ALA A 115 -2.70 4.74 -7.40
N VAL A 116 -2.95 3.85 -8.36
CA VAL A 116 -2.55 4.05 -9.77
C VAL A 116 -3.24 5.27 -10.35
N VAL A 117 -4.55 5.42 -10.16
CA VAL A 117 -5.31 6.59 -10.65
C VAL A 117 -4.77 7.89 -10.04
N LEU A 118 -4.50 7.90 -8.73
CA LEU A 118 -3.93 9.06 -8.05
C LEU A 118 -2.52 9.41 -8.56
N LEU A 119 -1.67 8.39 -8.78
CA LEU A 119 -0.34 8.57 -9.35
C LEU A 119 -0.38 9.20 -10.75
N PHE A 120 -1.21 8.66 -11.62
CA PHE A 120 -1.37 9.19 -12.98
C PHE A 120 -1.98 10.59 -12.95
N GLY A 121 -3.01 10.84 -12.14
CA GLY A 121 -3.60 12.16 -11.96
C GLY A 121 -2.56 13.20 -11.52
N TYR A 122 -1.77 12.89 -10.49
CA TYR A 122 -0.69 13.76 -10.04
C TYR A 122 0.35 14.01 -11.13
N TYR A 123 0.76 12.96 -11.84
CA TYR A 123 1.73 13.07 -12.92
C TYR A 123 1.23 13.96 -14.06
N LEU A 124 -0.03 13.83 -14.44
CA LEU A 124 -0.66 14.65 -15.48
C LEU A 124 -0.76 16.14 -15.08
N MET A 125 -1.01 16.40 -13.80
CA MET A 125 -1.09 17.77 -13.25
C MET A 125 0.30 18.43 -13.07
N SER A 126 1.37 17.64 -12.97
CA SER A 126 2.72 18.17 -12.80
C SER A 126 3.15 18.99 -14.03
N SER A 127 3.64 20.22 -13.80
CA SER A 127 4.07 21.14 -14.87
C SER A 127 5.33 20.68 -15.61
N ASN A 128 6.17 19.87 -14.95
CA ASN A 128 7.51 19.50 -15.45
C ASN A 128 7.51 18.32 -16.44
N THR A 129 6.35 17.79 -16.82
CA THR A 129 6.28 16.64 -17.71
C THR A 129 6.06 17.04 -19.15
N ASN A 130 6.72 16.35 -20.09
CA ASN A 130 6.58 16.57 -21.52
C ASN A 130 5.10 16.37 -21.94
N LYS A 131 4.56 17.34 -22.69
CA LYS A 131 3.17 17.33 -23.20
C LYS A 131 2.86 16.06 -24.00
N VAL A 132 3.79 15.60 -24.82
CA VAL A 132 3.64 14.36 -25.63
C VAL A 132 3.46 13.14 -24.73
N PHE A 133 4.25 13.06 -23.66
CA PHE A 133 4.12 11.95 -22.68
C PHE A 133 2.76 12.00 -21.96
N LYS A 134 2.28 13.20 -21.59
CA LYS A 134 0.95 13.36 -20.97
C LYS A 134 -0.17 12.87 -21.89
N ILE A 135 -0.14 13.28 -23.14
CA ILE A 135 -1.13 12.85 -24.15
C ILE A 135 -1.04 11.33 -24.34
N GLY A 136 0.16 10.78 -24.47
CA GLY A 136 0.37 9.34 -24.59
C GLY A 136 -0.18 8.56 -23.37
N ALA A 137 0.05 9.07 -22.17
CA ALA A 137 -0.46 8.45 -20.92
C ALA A 137 -2.00 8.50 -20.86
N ILE A 138 -2.63 9.61 -21.30
CA ILE A 138 -4.10 9.73 -21.36
C ILE A 138 -4.67 8.73 -22.36
N ILE A 139 -4.14 8.70 -23.59
CA ILE A 139 -4.60 7.79 -24.65
C ILE A 139 -4.46 6.34 -24.20
N LEU A 140 -3.31 5.99 -23.60
CA LEU A 140 -3.07 4.65 -23.09
C LEU A 140 -4.02 4.29 -21.93
N GLY A 141 -4.23 5.22 -21.00
CA GLY A 141 -5.18 5.04 -19.90
C GLY A 141 -6.60 4.79 -20.39
N LEU A 142 -7.04 5.56 -21.39
CA LEU A 142 -8.34 5.36 -22.05
C LEU A 142 -8.42 4.02 -22.78
N ALA A 143 -7.38 3.63 -23.51
CA ALA A 143 -7.34 2.35 -24.22
C ALA A 143 -7.41 1.18 -23.23
N ILE A 144 -6.64 1.21 -22.15
CA ILE A 144 -6.68 0.20 -21.08
C ILE A 144 -8.07 0.17 -20.44
N PHE A 145 -8.66 1.34 -20.12
CA PHE A 145 -10.00 1.43 -19.55
C PHE A 145 -11.06 0.79 -20.47
N LEU A 146 -11.02 1.08 -21.77
CA LEU A 146 -11.96 0.53 -22.74
C LEU A 146 -11.84 -1.01 -22.86
N VAL A 147 -10.62 -1.54 -22.81
CA VAL A 147 -10.37 -2.99 -22.84
C VAL A 147 -10.88 -3.64 -21.53
N ILE A 148 -10.51 -3.09 -20.38
CA ILE A 148 -10.89 -3.65 -19.09
C ILE A 148 -12.40 -3.57 -18.87
N ARG A 149 -13.08 -2.51 -19.34
CA ARG A 149 -14.54 -2.34 -19.24
C ARG A 149 -15.32 -3.49 -19.87
N GLN A 150 -14.75 -4.20 -20.83
CA GLN A 150 -15.40 -5.34 -21.48
C GLN A 150 -15.13 -6.68 -20.76
N THR A 151 -14.46 -6.64 -19.62
CA THR A 151 -14.07 -7.86 -18.87
C THR A 151 -14.80 -7.95 -17.53
N THR A 152 -15.01 -9.18 -17.06
CA THR A 152 -15.54 -9.46 -15.71
C THR A 152 -14.69 -8.85 -14.60
N VAL A 153 -13.43 -8.52 -14.89
CA VAL A 153 -12.51 -7.81 -13.97
C VAL A 153 -13.03 -6.42 -13.65
N TYR A 154 -13.58 -5.72 -14.67
CA TYR A 154 -14.17 -4.40 -14.49
C TYR A 154 -15.42 -4.46 -13.60
N ASP A 155 -16.34 -5.37 -13.90
CA ASP A 155 -17.57 -5.50 -13.13
C ASP A 155 -17.28 -5.82 -11.68
N TYR A 156 -16.30 -6.70 -11.42
CA TYR A 156 -15.86 -7.02 -10.06
C TYR A 156 -15.15 -5.84 -9.36
N ALA A 157 -14.32 -5.09 -10.08
CA ALA A 157 -13.62 -3.93 -9.50
C ALA A 157 -14.59 -2.78 -9.22
N ILE A 158 -15.53 -2.52 -10.13
CA ILE A 158 -16.54 -1.44 -10.00
C ILE A 158 -17.56 -1.78 -8.91
N SER A 159 -18.10 -3.01 -8.88
CA SER A 159 -19.01 -3.41 -7.80
C SER A 159 -18.35 -3.21 -6.45
N LYS A 160 -17.09 -3.60 -6.31
CA LYS A 160 -16.32 -3.36 -5.08
C LYS A 160 -16.12 -1.89 -4.71
N ILE A 161 -15.95 -1.01 -5.70
CA ILE A 161 -15.79 0.43 -5.47
C ILE A 161 -17.14 1.06 -5.14
N LEU A 162 -18.20 0.66 -5.82
CA LEU A 162 -19.56 1.16 -5.57
C LEU A 162 -20.14 0.63 -4.25
N ASP A 163 -19.78 -0.61 -3.88
CA ASP A 163 -20.15 -1.24 -2.60
C ASP A 163 -19.28 -0.79 -1.43
N ILE A 164 -18.36 0.18 -1.64
CA ILE A 164 -17.65 0.83 -0.52
C ILE A 164 -18.64 1.70 0.25
N ASP A 165 -19.39 1.07 1.10
CA ASP A 165 -20.09 1.77 2.17
C ASP A 165 -19.06 2.17 3.23
N ILE A 166 -18.70 3.45 3.22
CA ILE A 166 -17.72 4.01 4.18
C ILE A 166 -18.23 3.83 5.61
N THR A 167 -19.55 3.82 5.80
CA THR A 167 -20.20 3.66 7.12
C THR A 167 -20.11 2.22 7.61
N ASN A 168 -20.11 1.24 6.71
CA ASN A 168 -20.00 -0.19 6.99
C ASN A 168 -18.59 -0.75 6.72
N ASN A 169 -17.58 0.14 6.54
CA ASN A 169 -16.21 -0.31 6.39
C ASN A 169 -15.68 -0.80 7.75
N THR A 170 -15.77 -2.11 7.94
CA THR A 170 -15.40 -2.80 9.18
C THR A 170 -13.98 -2.46 9.65
N ARG A 171 -13.04 -2.22 8.73
CA ARG A 171 -11.65 -1.82 9.09
C ARG A 171 -11.58 -0.46 9.77
N LEU A 172 -12.37 0.51 9.34
CA LEU A 172 -12.40 1.84 9.93
C LEU A 172 -13.23 1.84 11.22
N SER A 173 -14.45 1.30 11.17
CA SER A 173 -15.38 1.32 12.30
C SER A 173 -14.81 0.57 13.51
N HIS A 174 -14.26 -0.64 13.32
CA HIS A 174 -13.74 -1.45 14.42
C HIS A 174 -12.64 -0.74 15.22
N GLY A 175 -11.73 -0.05 14.55
CA GLY A 175 -10.69 0.68 15.26
C GLY A 175 -11.24 1.77 16.17
N PHE A 176 -12.26 2.50 15.70
CA PHE A 176 -12.93 3.52 16.52
C PHE A 176 -13.81 2.89 17.60
N ASP A 177 -14.48 1.76 17.33
CA ASP A 177 -15.27 1.05 18.33
C ASP A 177 -14.40 0.55 19.49
N VAL A 178 -13.22 0.01 19.19
CA VAL A 178 -12.24 -0.39 20.20
C VAL A 178 -11.77 0.85 20.97
N PHE A 179 -11.37 1.93 20.26
CA PHE A 179 -10.90 3.17 20.89
C PHE A 179 -11.94 3.76 21.85
N ASN A 180 -13.22 3.74 21.49
CA ASN A 180 -14.30 4.25 22.34
C ASN A 180 -14.42 3.48 23.66
N LYS A 181 -14.07 2.17 23.68
CA LYS A 181 -14.11 1.31 24.88
C LYS A 181 -12.88 1.44 25.78
N LEU A 182 -11.83 2.13 25.34
CA LEU A 182 -10.63 2.38 26.14
C LEU A 182 -10.92 3.32 27.31
N SER A 183 -10.22 3.12 28.44
CA SER A 183 -10.21 4.06 29.55
C SER A 183 -9.58 5.39 29.11
N PHE A 184 -9.78 6.46 29.89
CA PHE A 184 -9.22 7.78 29.57
C PHE A 184 -7.69 7.73 29.39
N GLU A 185 -6.98 7.06 30.30
CA GLU A 185 -5.52 6.91 30.22
C GLU A 185 -5.09 6.15 28.97
N GLN A 186 -5.80 5.06 28.64
CA GLN A 186 -5.56 4.28 27.43
C GLN A 186 -5.91 5.06 26.16
N LYS A 187 -6.90 5.94 26.16
CA LYS A 187 -7.18 6.84 25.03
C LYS A 187 -6.05 7.84 24.79
N VAL A 188 -5.39 8.29 25.84
CA VAL A 188 -4.28 9.26 25.74
C VAL A 188 -2.98 8.56 25.32
N LEU A 189 -2.61 7.46 25.98
CA LEU A 189 -1.31 6.79 25.83
C LEU A 189 -1.35 5.53 24.93
N GLY A 190 -2.54 4.98 24.70
CA GLY A 190 -2.75 3.71 24.00
C GLY A 190 -2.56 2.49 24.90
N ILE A 191 -2.86 1.32 24.33
CA ILE A 191 -2.71 0.02 25.02
C ILE A 191 -1.37 -0.68 24.69
N GLY A 192 -0.53 -0.06 23.89
CA GLY A 192 0.72 -0.61 23.37
C GLY A 192 0.54 -1.33 22.03
N LYS A 193 1.57 -1.24 21.18
CA LYS A 193 1.60 -1.91 19.87
C LYS A 193 1.48 -3.43 20.06
N ASN A 194 0.66 -4.07 19.24
CA ASN A 194 0.38 -5.51 19.22
C ASN A 194 -0.39 -6.06 20.44
N ASN A 195 -0.82 -5.24 21.38
CA ASN A 195 -1.59 -5.67 22.54
C ASN A 195 -3.10 -5.75 22.26
N LEU A 196 -3.55 -5.42 21.08
CA LEU A 196 -4.97 -5.36 20.73
C LEU A 196 -5.67 -6.70 20.96
N THR A 197 -5.10 -7.81 20.50
CA THR A 197 -5.70 -9.15 20.67
C THR A 197 -5.81 -9.53 22.14
N TYR A 198 -4.77 -9.23 22.93
CA TYR A 198 -4.77 -9.45 24.38
C TYR A 198 -5.85 -8.60 25.07
N PHE A 199 -5.90 -7.30 24.76
CA PHE A 199 -6.91 -6.38 25.27
C PHE A 199 -8.34 -6.84 24.97
N LEU A 200 -8.61 -7.25 23.72
CA LEU A 200 -9.93 -7.75 23.33
C LEU A 200 -10.33 -9.01 24.11
N SER A 201 -9.38 -9.88 24.43
CA SER A 201 -9.63 -11.11 25.20
C SER A 201 -9.89 -10.81 26.68
N GLU A 202 -9.11 -9.93 27.29
CA GLU A 202 -9.26 -9.53 28.70
C GLU A 202 -10.59 -8.80 28.95
N GLU A 203 -10.91 -7.84 28.10
CA GLU A 203 -12.14 -7.05 28.22
C GLU A 203 -13.38 -7.80 27.68
N ARG A 204 -13.20 -9.05 27.23
CA ARG A 204 -14.26 -9.88 26.62
C ARG A 204 -15.03 -9.15 25.52
N ILE A 205 -14.33 -8.30 24.77
CA ILE A 205 -14.91 -7.57 23.64
C ILE A 205 -15.02 -8.52 22.47
N VAL A 206 -16.24 -8.83 22.09
CA VAL A 206 -16.54 -9.61 20.88
C VAL A 206 -16.79 -8.64 19.73
N LEU A 207 -15.97 -8.74 18.69
CA LEU A 207 -16.20 -8.06 17.43
C LEU A 207 -17.09 -8.97 16.57
N THR A 208 -18.29 -8.48 16.23
CA THR A 208 -19.36 -9.29 15.64
C THR A 208 -19.27 -9.45 14.13
N ASP A 209 -18.30 -8.82 13.49
CA ASP A 209 -18.13 -8.95 12.05
C ASP A 209 -17.57 -10.33 11.65
N ARG A 210 -17.94 -10.76 10.45
CA ARG A 210 -17.57 -12.07 9.90
C ARG A 210 -16.05 -12.30 9.84
N VAL A 211 -15.27 -11.26 9.58
CA VAL A 211 -13.81 -11.36 9.45
C VAL A 211 -13.15 -11.54 10.82
N SER A 212 -13.59 -10.77 11.83
CA SER A 212 -13.08 -10.88 13.21
C SER A 212 -13.42 -12.23 13.84
N ILE A 213 -14.60 -12.79 13.54
CA ILE A 213 -14.97 -14.13 13.98
C ILE A 213 -14.04 -15.18 13.35
N LEU A 214 -13.76 -15.09 12.06
CA LEU A 214 -12.87 -16.01 11.34
C LEU A 214 -11.41 -15.90 11.81
N MET A 215 -10.97 -14.69 12.18
CA MET A 215 -9.60 -14.42 12.67
C MET A 215 -9.45 -14.54 14.19
N ARG A 216 -10.35 -15.23 14.87
CA ARG A 216 -10.30 -15.47 16.34
C ARG A 216 -10.11 -14.19 17.15
N ASN A 217 -10.94 -13.18 16.92
CA ASN A 217 -10.91 -11.88 17.61
C ASN A 217 -9.67 -10.99 17.33
N SER A 218 -8.91 -11.23 16.27
CA SER A 218 -7.94 -10.25 15.84
C SER A 218 -8.67 -9.14 15.10
N ALA A 219 -8.62 -7.93 15.61
CA ALA A 219 -9.29 -6.81 14.95
C ALA A 219 -8.62 -6.48 13.61
N TYR A 220 -9.42 -6.47 12.55
CA TYR A 220 -8.98 -6.06 11.23
C TYR A 220 -9.14 -4.53 11.12
N ILE A 221 -8.09 -3.80 11.48
CA ILE A 221 -8.11 -2.33 11.60
C ILE A 221 -7.18 -1.68 10.58
N THR A 222 -7.32 -0.37 10.38
CA THR A 222 -6.41 0.43 9.54
C THR A 222 -5.17 0.88 10.33
N SER A 223 -4.12 1.37 9.65
CA SER A 223 -2.95 1.92 10.34
C SER A 223 -3.30 3.10 11.24
N ILE A 224 -4.22 3.96 10.80
CA ILE A 224 -4.65 5.12 11.61
C ILE A 224 -5.32 4.64 12.91
N SER A 225 -6.20 3.65 12.80
CA SER A 225 -6.84 3.06 13.98
C SER A 225 -5.85 2.29 14.86
N ASP A 226 -4.88 1.59 14.25
CA ASP A 226 -3.82 0.87 14.97
C ASP A 226 -2.90 1.83 15.76
N ILE A 227 -2.60 3.00 15.17
CA ILE A 227 -1.88 4.06 15.89
C ILE A 227 -2.71 4.62 17.04
N LEU A 228 -3.99 4.91 16.77
CA LEU A 228 -4.89 5.49 17.76
C LEU A 228 -5.13 4.54 18.95
N VAL A 229 -5.32 3.26 18.69
CA VAL A 229 -5.51 2.25 19.75
C VAL A 229 -4.19 1.91 20.44
N GLY A 230 -3.12 1.70 19.66
CA GLY A 230 -1.83 1.25 20.20
C GLY A 230 -1.03 2.33 20.90
N PHE A 231 -1.09 3.60 20.45
CA PHE A 231 -0.29 4.70 20.98
C PHE A 231 -1.13 5.90 21.44
N GLY A 232 -2.45 5.78 21.43
CA GLY A 232 -3.38 6.81 21.87
C GLY A 232 -3.39 8.07 20.97
N VAL A 233 -4.05 9.09 21.48
CA VAL A 233 -4.12 10.40 20.81
C VAL A 233 -2.72 11.02 20.65
N ILE A 234 -1.84 10.85 21.64
CA ILE A 234 -0.46 11.34 21.57
C ILE A 234 0.28 10.72 20.41
N GLY A 235 0.20 9.40 20.22
CA GLY A 235 0.84 8.71 19.10
C GLY A 235 0.29 9.16 17.75
N LEU A 236 -1.01 9.35 17.65
CA LEU A 236 -1.64 9.88 16.44
C LEU A 236 -1.18 11.31 16.12
N LEU A 237 -1.08 12.18 17.11
CA LEU A 237 -0.56 13.55 16.94
C LEU A 237 0.89 13.54 16.46
N ILE A 238 1.76 12.70 17.05
CA ILE A 238 3.15 12.55 16.62
C ILE A 238 3.21 12.06 15.16
N TYR A 239 2.37 11.09 14.80
CA TYR A 239 2.31 10.59 13.43
C TYR A 239 1.86 11.69 12.43
N ILE A 240 0.82 12.46 12.77
CA ILE A 240 0.35 13.58 11.95
C ILE A 240 1.45 14.64 11.80
N LEU A 241 2.12 15.03 12.90
CA LEU A 241 3.24 15.98 12.85
C LEU A 241 4.39 15.48 11.98
N PHE A 242 4.71 14.18 12.07
CA PHE A 242 5.69 13.56 11.20
C PHE A 242 5.31 13.72 9.72
N ILE A 243 4.08 13.34 9.35
CA ILE A 243 3.58 13.45 7.97
C ILE A 243 3.59 14.90 7.48
N VAL A 244 3.07 15.82 8.29
CA VAL A 244 3.05 17.26 7.95
C VAL A 244 4.45 17.79 7.73
N LYS A 245 5.40 17.43 8.61
CA LYS A 245 6.81 17.80 8.45
C LYS A 245 7.38 17.29 7.13
N GLN A 246 7.10 16.02 6.76
CA GLN A 246 7.57 15.47 5.49
C GLN A 246 6.99 16.24 4.29
N ILE A 247 5.69 16.57 4.32
CA ILE A 247 5.02 17.31 3.25
C ILE A 247 5.59 18.74 3.10
N ILE A 248 5.93 19.40 4.22
CA ILE A 248 6.46 20.78 4.20
C ILE A 248 7.92 20.79 3.77
N THR A 249 8.73 19.85 4.29
CA THR A 249 10.19 19.89 4.14
C THR A 249 10.65 19.40 2.76
N TYR A 250 9.91 18.49 2.13
CA TYR A 250 10.36 17.81 0.92
C TYR A 250 9.41 18.01 -0.27
N ASP A 251 9.99 18.10 -1.47
CA ASP A 251 9.21 18.31 -2.70
C ASP A 251 8.41 17.08 -3.13
N ASP A 252 8.76 15.90 -2.62
CA ASP A 252 8.18 14.63 -3.06
C ASP A 252 6.90 14.26 -2.30
N LYS A 253 5.94 15.16 -2.37
CA LYS A 253 4.66 15.08 -1.62
C LYS A 253 3.83 13.87 -2.00
N MET A 254 3.93 13.43 -3.26
CA MET A 254 3.09 12.33 -3.76
C MET A 254 3.41 10.99 -3.10
N PHE A 255 4.68 10.72 -2.80
CA PHE A 255 5.06 9.49 -2.12
C PHE A 255 4.45 9.41 -0.70
N ILE A 256 4.52 10.52 0.03
CA ILE A 256 3.89 10.61 1.37
C ILE A 256 2.37 10.56 1.28
N PHE A 257 1.78 11.18 0.27
CA PHE A 257 0.33 11.10 0.05
C PHE A 257 -0.12 9.66 -0.21
N LEU A 258 0.62 8.89 -1.03
CA LEU A 258 0.35 7.47 -1.22
C LEU A 258 0.46 6.67 0.08
N LEU A 259 1.49 6.95 0.90
CA LEU A 259 1.63 6.30 2.21
C LEU A 259 0.43 6.59 3.11
N LEU A 260 -0.10 7.81 3.09
CA LEU A 260 -1.33 8.15 3.81
C LEU A 260 -2.53 7.34 3.29
N VAL A 261 -2.73 7.29 1.98
CA VAL A 261 -3.81 6.50 1.37
C VAL A 261 -3.72 5.02 1.80
N LEU A 262 -2.51 4.46 1.78
CA LEU A 262 -2.26 3.10 2.26
C LEU A 262 -2.59 2.96 3.76
N SER A 263 -2.24 3.95 4.58
CA SER A 263 -2.48 3.94 6.02
C SER A 263 -3.98 3.99 6.39
N PHE A 264 -4.81 4.59 5.55
CA PHE A 264 -6.26 4.57 5.71
C PHE A 264 -6.91 3.25 5.26
N ALA A 265 -6.26 2.53 4.35
CA ALA A 265 -6.87 1.35 3.74
C ALA A 265 -6.42 0.02 4.36
N GLN A 266 -5.28 -0.01 5.05
CA GLN A 266 -4.72 -1.23 5.61
C GLN A 266 -3.79 -0.97 6.81
N THR A 267 -3.49 -2.02 7.57
CA THR A 267 -2.58 -1.96 8.71
C THR A 267 -1.15 -2.15 8.23
N ILE A 268 -0.48 -1.04 7.86
CA ILE A 268 0.93 -1.07 7.47
C ILE A 268 1.87 -0.45 8.50
N PHE A 269 1.36 0.37 9.42
CA PHE A 269 2.18 1.13 10.36
C PHE A 269 3.10 0.25 11.19
N LEU A 270 4.39 0.57 11.17
CA LEU A 270 5.49 -0.16 11.83
C LEU A 270 5.61 -1.66 11.46
N ASN A 271 4.96 -2.10 10.39
CA ASN A 271 5.21 -3.43 9.82
C ASN A 271 6.29 -3.38 8.72
N SER A 272 6.59 -4.54 8.12
CA SER A 272 7.62 -4.65 7.07
C SER A 272 7.34 -3.77 5.86
N ALA A 273 6.08 -3.58 5.48
CA ALA A 273 5.70 -2.73 4.35
C ALA A 273 5.98 -1.26 4.65
N TRP A 274 5.62 -0.77 5.85
CA TRP A 274 5.90 0.60 6.25
C TRP A 274 7.40 0.89 6.31
N ILE A 275 8.17 -0.04 6.90
CA ILE A 275 9.64 0.07 6.96
C ILE A 275 10.22 0.15 5.54
N PHE A 276 9.77 -0.72 4.65
CA PHE A 276 10.20 -0.75 3.25
C PHE A 276 9.92 0.59 2.53
N TRP A 277 8.73 1.16 2.71
CA TRP A 277 8.36 2.46 2.16
C TRP A 277 9.23 3.59 2.73
N MET A 278 9.49 3.58 4.05
CA MET A 278 10.33 4.59 4.69
C MET A 278 11.78 4.52 4.23
N VAL A 279 12.34 3.32 4.09
CA VAL A 279 13.70 3.13 3.57
C VAL A 279 13.83 3.71 2.16
N ILE A 280 12.88 3.41 1.28
CA ILE A 280 12.88 3.96 -0.08
C ILE A 280 12.76 5.49 -0.03
N TYR A 281 11.80 6.01 0.74
CA TYR A 281 11.54 7.43 0.85
C TYR A 281 12.76 8.23 1.29
N PHE A 282 13.38 7.85 2.41
CA PHE A 282 14.54 8.56 2.93
C PHE A 282 15.75 8.50 2.00
N ASN A 283 15.96 7.39 1.31
CA ASN A 283 17.05 7.30 0.34
C ASN A 283 16.76 8.08 -0.96
N MET A 284 15.49 8.22 -1.36
CA MET A 284 15.12 9.07 -2.51
C MET A 284 15.29 10.56 -2.23
N ILE A 285 15.12 10.98 -0.96
CA ILE A 285 15.29 12.38 -0.54
C ILE A 285 16.76 12.80 -0.58
N ASP A 286 17.66 11.95 -0.10
CA ASP A 286 19.11 12.27 -0.04
C ASP A 286 19.74 12.55 -1.41
N ILE A 287 19.20 11.97 -2.48
CA ILE A 287 19.69 12.24 -3.84
C ILE A 287 19.46 13.70 -4.27
N LYS A 288 18.36 14.32 -3.84
CA LYS A 288 18.10 15.73 -4.17
C LYS A 288 18.97 16.71 -3.40
N SER A 289 19.28 16.43 -2.14
CA SER A 289 20.12 17.32 -1.31
C SER A 289 21.56 17.36 -1.80
N THR A 290 22.10 16.27 -2.30
CA THR A 290 23.48 16.22 -2.85
C THR A 290 23.61 16.95 -4.18
N ASP A 291 22.60 16.97 -5.02
CA ASP A 291 22.62 17.75 -6.29
C ASP A 291 22.47 19.25 -6.02
N PHE A 292 21.72 19.66 -5.01
CA PHE A 292 21.59 21.08 -4.64
C PHE A 292 22.91 21.67 -4.10
N TYR A 293 23.73 20.89 -3.38
CA TYR A 293 25.03 21.33 -2.92
C TYR A 293 26.09 21.39 -4.03
N LYS A 294 26.01 20.54 -5.06
CA LYS A 294 26.91 20.60 -6.23
C LYS A 294 26.66 21.80 -7.13
N ILE A 295 25.47 22.36 -7.16
CA ILE A 295 25.11 23.52 -7.96
C ILE A 295 25.53 24.84 -7.27
N ARG A 296 25.78 24.84 -5.93
CA ARG A 296 26.21 26.04 -5.20
C ARG A 296 27.74 26.25 -5.14
N ILE A 297 28.52 25.31 -5.64
CA ILE A 297 30.01 25.36 -5.62
C ILE A 297 30.55 25.58 -7.06
N LYS A 298 29.75 25.88 -8.03
CA LYS A 298 30.13 26.43 -9.32
C LYS A 298 29.61 27.85 -9.44
#